data_00425529a51640e0d8338ba6210fd2ee
#
_entry.id   00425529a51640e0d8338ba6210fd2ee
#
_cell.length_a   1.000
_cell.length_b   1.000
_cell.length_c   1.000
_cell.angle_alpha   90.00
_cell.angle_beta   90.00
_cell.angle_gamma   90.00
#
_symmetry.space_group_name_H-M   'P 1'
#
loop_
_entity.id
_entity.type
_entity.pdbx_description
1 polymer ?
#
loop_
_entity_poly.entity_id
_entity_poly.type
_entity_poly.pdbx_seq_one_letter_code
_entity_poly.pdbx_strand_id
1 'polypeptide(L)'
;MKETLEKEEDIQSRTIRFLRFPLIVAVVLIHTRLDHVVVNGHLLTETARFPVFALCQHMVSTEIARIAVPLFYFMSGYLFFYRSTPFSLTVYGQKIKKRVHSLLVPYLFWNTAVFLLLFLAQQCMPELTSGQNKAVTDYHWTDWLNLFWSHRDGSPVCYQFWFIRDLFVVMLLSPLLHLLLHHLRWAVVGLFGLLWVFNGWYAVPGLSITAFFFFTWGASYSIKGIPFTPGFRRHRRLLLLTYLTMLALNTLLWKAQQTDWFFLQNVGVALGVAATMGWTAHALSRHTLRVNPFLASASFFVFAYHGMPMTLAIKCWVRLWSPLGEAQLLVGYVLIPLLIVSLGLGLYAVLRKHFPAFTACITGGR
;
A
#
# COMPACT_ATOMS: atom_id res chain seq x y z
N MET A 1 -33.39 -15.54 0.57
CA MET A 1 -32.76 -14.28 0.10
C MET A 1 -31.98 -13.58 1.21
N LYS A 2 -32.57 -13.33 2.40
CA LYS A 2 -31.89 -12.66 3.52
C LYS A 2 -30.68 -13.46 4.03
N GLU A 3 -30.83 -14.76 4.29
CA GLU A 3 -29.77 -15.67 4.74
C GLU A 3 -28.59 -15.75 3.74
N THR A 4 -28.88 -15.72 2.43
CA THR A 4 -27.85 -15.70 1.39
C THR A 4 -27.05 -14.39 1.41
N LEU A 5 -27.68 -13.26 1.66
CA LEU A 5 -27.03 -11.95 1.79
C LEU A 5 -26.14 -11.89 3.03
N GLU A 6 -26.61 -12.37 4.17
CA GLU A 6 -25.85 -12.43 5.42
C GLU A 6 -24.58 -13.29 5.26
N LYS A 7 -24.70 -14.44 4.57
CA LYS A 7 -23.56 -15.30 4.24
C LYS A 7 -22.53 -14.62 3.33
N GLU A 8 -22.99 -13.88 2.32
CA GLU A 8 -22.08 -13.14 1.43
C GLU A 8 -21.39 -11.95 2.15
N GLU A 9 -22.10 -11.25 3.06
CA GLU A 9 -21.50 -10.22 3.91
C GLU A 9 -20.40 -10.79 4.82
N ASP A 10 -20.60 -11.98 5.41
CA ASP A 10 -19.56 -12.66 6.20
C ASP A 10 -18.33 -13.00 5.36
N ILE A 11 -18.52 -13.62 4.19
CA ILE A 11 -17.41 -13.93 3.27
C ILE A 11 -16.64 -12.67 2.91
N GLN A 12 -17.35 -11.58 2.62
CA GLN A 12 -16.76 -10.30 2.25
C GLN A 12 -15.96 -9.68 3.41
N SER A 13 -16.51 -9.68 4.61
CA SER A 13 -15.83 -9.21 5.83
C SER A 13 -14.56 -10.02 6.09
N ARG A 14 -14.63 -11.33 5.99
CA ARG A 14 -13.49 -12.25 6.14
C ARG A 14 -12.45 -12.02 5.03
N THR A 15 -12.87 -11.76 3.79
CA THR A 15 -11.98 -11.46 2.66
C THR A 15 -11.19 -10.18 2.94
N ILE A 16 -11.83 -9.10 3.36
CA ILE A 16 -11.16 -7.85 3.73
C ILE A 16 -10.18 -8.06 4.90
N ARG A 17 -10.59 -8.81 5.93
CA ARG A 17 -9.73 -9.08 7.09
C ARG A 17 -8.53 -9.94 6.75
N PHE A 18 -8.71 -10.96 5.92
CA PHE A 18 -7.62 -11.84 5.47
C PHE A 18 -6.59 -11.07 4.66
N LEU A 19 -7.03 -10.29 3.68
CA LEU A 19 -6.15 -9.60 2.74
C LEU A 19 -5.25 -8.55 3.40
N ARG A 20 -5.60 -8.00 4.55
CA ARG A 20 -4.81 -6.94 5.21
C ARG A 20 -3.33 -7.31 5.35
N PHE A 21 -3.03 -8.50 5.88
CA PHE A 21 -1.65 -8.87 6.14
C PHE A 21 -0.86 -9.26 4.89
N PRO A 22 -1.35 -10.13 3.98
CA PRO A 22 -0.66 -10.42 2.72
C PRO A 22 -0.35 -9.17 1.89
N LEU A 23 -1.26 -8.20 1.87
CA LEU A 23 -1.03 -6.94 1.16
C LEU A 23 0.06 -6.09 1.81
N ILE A 24 0.21 -6.11 3.14
CA ILE A 24 1.32 -5.44 3.81
C ILE A 24 2.65 -6.13 3.49
N VAL A 25 2.69 -7.45 3.43
CA VAL A 25 3.89 -8.18 2.96
C VAL A 25 4.24 -7.75 1.52
N ALA A 26 3.25 -7.62 0.65
CA ALA A 26 3.46 -7.10 -0.70
C ALA A 26 4.02 -5.66 -0.69
N VAL A 27 3.50 -4.77 0.17
CA VAL A 27 4.05 -3.40 0.34
C VAL A 27 5.52 -3.44 0.80
N VAL A 28 5.86 -4.32 1.74
CA VAL A 28 7.26 -4.51 2.19
C VAL A 28 8.14 -4.95 1.02
N LEU A 29 7.67 -5.86 0.16
CA LEU A 29 8.39 -6.31 -1.03
C LEU A 29 8.56 -5.20 -2.08
N ILE A 30 7.58 -4.30 -2.27
CA ILE A 30 7.73 -3.11 -3.13
C ILE A 30 8.91 -2.25 -2.68
N HIS A 31 9.11 -2.12 -1.37
CA HIS A 31 10.15 -1.28 -0.80
C HIS A 31 11.49 -2.00 -0.57
N THR A 32 11.57 -3.31 -0.86
CA THR A 32 12.84 -4.07 -0.83
C THR A 32 13.63 -3.78 -2.11
N ARG A 33 14.25 -2.59 -2.17
CA ARG A 33 14.99 -2.10 -3.34
C ARG A 33 16.50 -2.26 -3.13
N LEU A 34 17.07 -3.32 -3.71
CA LEU A 34 18.51 -3.57 -3.73
C LEU A 34 19.18 -3.09 -5.02
N ASP A 35 18.41 -2.55 -5.95
CA ASP A 35 18.81 -2.15 -7.29
C ASP A 35 19.49 -0.78 -7.33
N HIS A 36 19.32 0.07 -6.32
CA HIS A 36 19.87 1.43 -6.32
C HIS A 36 20.17 1.90 -4.91
N VAL A 37 21.22 1.35 -4.30
CA VAL A 37 21.59 1.69 -2.92
C VAL A 37 22.69 2.74 -2.92
N VAL A 38 22.38 3.92 -2.36
CA VAL A 38 23.30 5.05 -2.24
C VAL A 38 23.69 5.24 -0.77
N VAL A 39 24.99 5.33 -0.50
CA VAL A 39 25.56 5.66 0.82
C VAL A 39 26.60 6.76 0.64
N ASN A 40 26.50 7.83 1.39
CA ASN A 40 27.39 9.01 1.28
C ASN A 40 27.57 9.54 -0.16
N GLY A 41 26.47 9.55 -0.93
CA GLY A 41 26.50 9.99 -2.32
C GLY A 41 27.07 8.99 -3.33
N HIS A 42 27.59 7.84 -2.88
CA HIS A 42 28.14 6.80 -3.74
C HIS A 42 27.12 5.70 -4.00
N LEU A 43 26.93 5.34 -5.29
CA LEU A 43 26.11 4.20 -5.69
C LEU A 43 26.87 2.91 -5.40
N LEU A 44 26.29 2.04 -4.54
CA LEU A 44 26.91 0.77 -4.14
C LEU A 44 26.42 -0.44 -4.96
N THR A 45 25.29 -0.30 -5.66
CA THR A 45 24.70 -1.40 -6.44
C THR A 45 24.36 -0.96 -7.86
N GLU A 46 24.84 -1.72 -8.84
CA GLU A 46 24.42 -1.64 -10.24
C GLU A 46 23.79 -2.99 -10.64
N THR A 47 22.47 -3.06 -10.64
CA THR A 47 21.78 -4.34 -10.90
C THR A 47 21.62 -4.68 -12.38
N ALA A 48 21.97 -3.78 -13.28
CA ALA A 48 22.00 -4.07 -14.73
C ALA A 48 22.88 -5.28 -15.10
N ARG A 49 23.86 -5.61 -14.23
CA ARG A 49 24.75 -6.78 -14.38
C ARG A 49 24.14 -8.10 -13.90
N PHE A 50 22.95 -8.08 -13.27
CA PHE A 50 22.35 -9.23 -12.59
C PHE A 50 20.94 -9.51 -13.13
N PRO A 51 20.82 -10.15 -14.29
CA PRO A 51 19.56 -10.26 -15.03
C PRO A 51 18.51 -11.13 -14.33
N VAL A 52 18.90 -12.15 -13.55
CA VAL A 52 17.96 -13.01 -12.83
C VAL A 52 17.39 -12.25 -11.65
N PHE A 53 18.23 -11.53 -10.88
CA PHE A 53 17.79 -10.68 -9.78
C PHE A 53 16.84 -9.56 -10.28
N ALA A 54 17.22 -8.87 -11.37
CA ALA A 54 16.41 -7.81 -11.96
C ALA A 54 15.03 -8.32 -12.40
N LEU A 55 14.98 -9.52 -13.01
CA LEU A 55 13.72 -10.16 -13.39
C LEU A 55 12.86 -10.52 -12.18
N CYS A 56 13.44 -11.15 -11.15
CA CYS A 56 12.72 -11.50 -9.92
C CYS A 56 12.16 -10.26 -9.23
N GLN A 57 12.95 -9.20 -9.10
CA GLN A 57 12.52 -7.96 -8.48
C GLN A 57 11.42 -7.26 -9.31
N HIS A 58 11.56 -7.24 -10.64
CA HIS A 58 10.53 -6.69 -11.53
C HIS A 58 9.21 -7.45 -11.36
N MET A 59 9.23 -8.78 -11.51
CA MET A 59 8.01 -9.60 -11.40
C MET A 59 7.33 -9.46 -10.04
N VAL A 60 8.11 -9.51 -8.95
CA VAL A 60 7.53 -9.54 -7.59
C VAL A 60 7.18 -8.14 -7.12
N SER A 61 8.13 -7.18 -7.14
CA SER A 61 7.91 -5.83 -6.57
C SER A 61 7.16 -4.90 -7.52
N THR A 62 7.43 -4.97 -8.84
CA THR A 62 6.86 -4.02 -9.79
C THR A 62 5.54 -4.50 -10.38
N GLU A 63 5.32 -5.82 -10.53
CA GLU A 63 4.11 -6.35 -11.11
C GLU A 63 3.15 -6.92 -10.04
N ILE A 64 3.55 -7.99 -9.33
CA ILE A 64 2.64 -8.71 -8.43
C ILE A 64 2.28 -7.87 -7.19
N ALA A 65 3.28 -7.32 -6.51
CA ALA A 65 3.05 -6.59 -5.27
C ALA A 65 2.34 -5.24 -5.47
N ARG A 66 2.40 -4.68 -6.69
CA ARG A 66 1.79 -3.39 -7.03
C ARG A 66 0.26 -3.35 -6.87
N ILE A 67 -0.40 -4.49 -6.83
CA ILE A 67 -1.85 -4.59 -6.54
C ILE A 67 -2.20 -4.16 -5.10
N ALA A 68 -1.23 -4.10 -4.17
CA ALA A 68 -1.49 -3.94 -2.74
C ALA A 68 -2.16 -2.60 -2.42
N VAL A 69 -1.59 -1.49 -2.85
CA VAL A 69 -2.12 -0.15 -2.57
C VAL A 69 -3.49 0.09 -3.23
N PRO A 70 -3.69 -0.21 -4.53
CA PRO A 70 -4.99 -0.22 -5.17
C PRO A 70 -6.07 -0.98 -4.40
N LEU A 71 -5.72 -2.18 -3.92
CA LEU A 71 -6.67 -3.00 -3.18
C LEU A 71 -7.01 -2.41 -1.79
N PHE A 72 -6.05 -1.77 -1.13
CA PHE A 72 -6.34 -1.01 0.09
C PHE A 72 -7.27 0.18 -0.15
N TYR A 73 -7.10 0.93 -1.24
CA TYR A 73 -8.04 2.00 -1.60
C TYR A 73 -9.43 1.46 -1.88
N PHE A 74 -9.54 0.37 -2.64
CA PHE A 74 -10.82 -0.30 -2.92
C PHE A 74 -11.54 -0.70 -1.62
N MET A 75 -10.84 -1.46 -0.74
CA MET A 75 -11.41 -1.88 0.54
C MET A 75 -11.79 -0.69 1.42
N SER A 76 -11.00 0.38 1.41
CA SER A 76 -11.26 1.58 2.18
C SER A 76 -12.49 2.34 1.68
N GLY A 77 -12.69 2.46 0.37
CA GLY A 77 -13.87 3.05 -0.24
C GLY A 77 -15.14 2.26 0.08
N TYR A 78 -15.06 0.93 -0.06
CA TYR A 78 -16.17 0.06 0.35
C TYR A 78 -16.53 0.26 1.84
N LEU A 79 -15.56 0.17 2.75
CA LEU A 79 -15.78 0.28 4.19
C LEU A 79 -16.20 1.68 4.63
N PHE A 80 -15.81 2.72 3.90
CA PHE A 80 -16.19 4.09 4.23
C PHE A 80 -17.68 4.31 4.08
N PHE A 81 -18.30 3.79 3.03
CA PHE A 81 -19.73 3.93 2.77
C PHE A 81 -20.57 2.76 3.32
N TYR A 82 -19.94 1.69 3.82
CA TYR A 82 -20.66 0.54 4.35
C TYR A 82 -21.61 0.92 5.49
N ARG A 83 -22.88 0.51 5.35
CA ARG A 83 -23.98 0.83 6.29
C ARG A 83 -24.13 2.35 6.56
N SER A 84 -24.01 3.16 5.53
CA SER A 84 -24.11 4.63 5.59
C SER A 84 -25.28 5.17 4.79
N THR A 85 -26.35 4.42 4.66
CA THR A 85 -27.54 4.84 3.92
C THR A 85 -28.65 5.20 4.90
N PRO A 86 -29.24 6.42 4.80
CA PRO A 86 -28.87 7.50 3.89
C PRO A 86 -27.55 8.19 4.30
N PHE A 87 -26.74 8.56 3.31
CA PHE A 87 -25.51 9.31 3.54
C PHE A 87 -25.85 10.78 3.78
N SER A 88 -25.46 11.29 4.96
CA SER A 88 -25.70 12.68 5.36
C SER A 88 -24.40 13.33 5.86
N LEU A 89 -24.39 14.67 5.97
CA LEU A 89 -23.26 15.40 6.55
C LEU A 89 -22.95 14.99 7.99
N THR A 90 -23.98 14.64 8.76
CA THR A 90 -23.82 14.13 10.13
C THR A 90 -23.09 12.77 10.13
N VAL A 91 -23.52 11.83 9.26
CA VAL A 91 -22.86 10.52 9.09
C VAL A 91 -21.44 10.71 8.60
N TYR A 92 -21.22 11.62 7.64
CA TYR A 92 -19.90 11.98 7.15
C TYR A 92 -19.00 12.48 8.29
N GLY A 93 -19.44 13.47 9.07
CA GLY A 93 -18.66 14.03 10.18
C GLY A 93 -18.27 12.97 11.23
N GLN A 94 -19.20 12.08 11.59
CA GLN A 94 -18.89 10.96 12.48
C GLN A 94 -17.83 10.01 11.91
N LYS A 95 -17.89 9.73 10.60
CA LYS A 95 -16.89 8.89 9.94
C LYS A 95 -15.54 9.56 9.87
N ILE A 96 -15.46 10.83 9.51
CA ILE A 96 -14.20 11.58 9.49
C ILE A 96 -13.59 11.65 10.89
N LYS A 97 -14.37 11.92 11.95
CA LYS A 97 -13.88 11.90 13.33
C LYS A 97 -13.21 10.55 13.69
N LYS A 98 -13.83 9.42 13.27
CA LYS A 98 -13.23 8.09 13.45
C LYS A 98 -11.93 7.93 12.63
N ARG A 99 -11.85 8.53 11.43
CA ARG A 99 -10.64 8.46 10.57
C ARG A 99 -9.52 9.35 11.07
N VAL A 100 -9.81 10.46 11.71
CA VAL A 100 -8.79 11.26 12.44
C VAL A 100 -8.06 10.35 13.43
N HIS A 101 -8.78 9.65 14.30
CA HIS A 101 -8.17 8.75 15.27
C HIS A 101 -7.45 7.55 14.63
N SER A 102 -8.05 6.94 13.59
CA SER A 102 -7.51 5.69 13.03
C SER A 102 -6.48 5.87 11.91
N LEU A 103 -6.32 7.07 11.36
CA LEU A 103 -5.38 7.36 10.28
C LEU A 103 -4.51 8.58 10.58
N LEU A 104 -5.11 9.75 10.92
CA LEU A 104 -4.36 10.99 11.07
C LEU A 104 -3.46 10.98 12.31
N VAL A 105 -3.94 10.48 13.47
CA VAL A 105 -3.11 10.36 14.68
C VAL A 105 -1.91 9.44 14.45
N PRO A 106 -2.05 8.19 13.94
CA PRO A 106 -0.91 7.38 13.55
C PRO A 106 -0.01 8.04 12.48
N TYR A 107 -0.61 8.72 11.51
CA TYR A 107 0.14 9.45 10.48
C TYR A 107 1.10 10.48 11.08
N LEU A 108 0.60 11.32 11.98
CA LEU A 108 1.42 12.33 12.64
C LEU A 108 2.50 11.70 13.53
N PHE A 109 2.13 10.68 14.31
CA PHE A 109 3.07 9.96 15.17
C PHE A 109 4.24 9.38 14.39
N TRP A 110 3.96 8.60 13.33
CA TRP A 110 5.02 7.91 12.59
C TRP A 110 5.89 8.86 11.77
N ASN A 111 5.34 9.92 11.19
CA ASN A 111 6.15 10.95 10.53
C ASN A 111 7.07 11.65 11.54
N THR A 112 6.57 12.00 12.73
CA THR A 112 7.40 12.60 13.79
C THR A 112 8.48 11.63 14.26
N ALA A 113 8.16 10.35 14.47
CA ALA A 113 9.11 9.33 14.87
C ALA A 113 10.23 9.13 13.82
N VAL A 114 9.87 9.04 12.54
CA VAL A 114 10.84 8.91 11.44
C VAL A 114 11.69 10.16 11.30
N PHE A 115 11.10 11.35 11.46
CA PHE A 115 11.85 12.62 11.48
C PHE A 115 12.90 12.64 12.61
N LEU A 116 12.51 12.27 13.83
CA LEU A 116 13.43 12.20 14.97
C LEU A 116 14.57 11.21 14.73
N LEU A 117 14.27 10.04 14.16
CA LEU A 117 15.29 9.06 13.78
C LEU A 117 16.23 9.60 12.68
N LEU A 118 15.70 10.32 11.69
CA LEU A 118 16.51 10.96 10.66
C LEU A 118 17.44 12.02 11.26
N PHE A 119 16.91 12.86 12.14
CA PHE A 119 17.70 13.88 12.85
C PHE A 119 18.85 13.25 13.65
N LEU A 120 18.52 12.23 14.47
CA LEU A 120 19.53 11.50 15.23
C LEU A 120 20.58 10.83 14.34
N ALA A 121 20.13 10.23 13.20
CA ALA A 121 21.06 9.61 12.25
C ALA A 121 22.01 10.65 11.63
N GLN A 122 21.53 11.85 11.30
CA GLN A 122 22.38 12.92 10.77
C GLN A 122 23.41 13.43 11.81
N GLN A 123 23.05 13.44 13.11
CA GLN A 123 23.95 13.92 14.16
C GLN A 123 24.95 12.84 14.62
N CYS A 124 24.48 11.59 14.78
CA CYS A 124 25.28 10.53 15.43
C CYS A 124 25.95 9.58 14.43
N MET A 125 25.38 9.40 13.24
CA MET A 125 25.82 8.44 12.23
C MET A 125 25.72 9.00 10.79
N PRO A 126 26.35 10.15 10.49
CA PRO A 126 26.24 10.80 9.17
C PRO A 126 26.68 9.86 8.04
N GLU A 127 27.63 8.96 8.29
CA GLU A 127 28.14 7.99 7.34
C GLU A 127 27.07 6.98 6.83
N LEU A 128 26.01 6.75 7.61
CA LEU A 128 24.90 5.87 7.21
C LEU A 128 23.80 6.62 6.46
N THR A 129 23.87 7.95 6.40
CA THR A 129 22.89 8.72 5.63
C THR A 129 23.16 8.61 4.13
N SER A 130 22.16 8.87 3.31
CA SER A 130 22.33 8.87 1.84
C SER A 130 23.08 10.11 1.32
N GLY A 131 23.22 11.15 2.14
CA GLY A 131 23.68 12.47 1.72
C GLY A 131 22.68 13.25 0.84
N GLN A 132 21.54 12.64 0.52
CA GLN A 132 20.53 13.21 -0.37
C GLN A 132 19.46 14.04 0.38
N ASN A 133 19.35 13.88 1.69
CA ASN A 133 18.43 14.67 2.51
C ASN A 133 19.12 15.95 2.98
N LYS A 134 18.40 17.08 2.88
CA LYS A 134 18.82 18.34 3.47
C LYS A 134 19.13 18.15 4.96
N ALA A 135 20.19 18.80 5.45
CA ALA A 135 20.48 18.77 6.89
C ALA A 135 19.32 19.43 7.66
N VAL A 136 18.92 18.79 8.77
CA VAL A 136 17.79 19.31 9.58
C VAL A 136 18.13 20.69 10.18
N THR A 137 19.41 20.96 10.41
CA THR A 137 19.90 22.28 10.85
C THR A 137 19.61 23.40 9.86
N ASP A 138 19.42 23.07 8.59
CA ASP A 138 19.23 24.03 7.50
C ASP A 138 17.74 24.15 7.09
N TYR A 139 16.83 23.60 7.90
CA TYR A 139 15.40 23.61 7.60
C TYR A 139 14.81 25.01 7.74
N HIS A 140 14.07 25.44 6.71
CA HIS A 140 13.19 26.60 6.74
C HIS A 140 11.77 26.17 7.17
N TRP A 141 10.90 27.14 7.44
CA TRP A 141 9.52 26.86 7.87
C TRP A 141 8.73 25.99 6.87
N THR A 142 9.01 26.12 5.57
CA THR A 142 8.40 25.29 4.52
C THR A 142 8.83 23.83 4.61
N ASP A 143 10.08 23.55 5.01
CA ASP A 143 10.59 22.20 5.17
C ASP A 143 9.86 21.46 6.30
N TRP A 144 9.54 22.18 7.40
CA TRP A 144 8.75 21.63 8.51
C TRP A 144 7.33 21.22 8.10
N LEU A 145 6.65 22.01 7.26
CA LEU A 145 5.36 21.65 6.70
C LEU A 145 5.47 20.46 5.75
N ASN A 146 6.51 20.46 4.93
CA ASN A 146 6.77 19.41 3.96
C ASN A 146 7.12 18.06 4.59
N LEU A 147 7.64 18.01 5.82
CA LEU A 147 7.84 16.75 6.55
C LEU A 147 6.58 15.86 6.54
N PHE A 148 5.42 16.50 6.67
CA PHE A 148 4.14 15.80 6.72
C PHE A 148 3.41 15.72 5.38
N TRP A 149 3.89 16.41 4.33
CA TRP A 149 3.15 16.47 3.08
C TRP A 149 3.95 15.98 1.87
N SER A 150 5.09 16.62 1.61
CA SER A 150 5.92 16.36 0.43
C SER A 150 7.38 16.67 0.74
N HIS A 151 7.97 15.86 1.62
CA HIS A 151 9.37 16.03 2.04
C HIS A 151 10.33 15.72 0.89
N ARG A 152 10.09 14.59 0.20
CA ARG A 152 10.88 14.16 -0.94
C ARG A 152 10.01 13.37 -1.93
N ASP A 153 10.21 13.64 -3.23
CA ASP A 153 9.55 12.91 -4.33
C ASP A 153 8.02 12.80 -4.16
N GLY A 154 7.38 13.84 -3.64
CA GLY A 154 5.95 13.86 -3.39
C GLY A 154 5.50 13.05 -2.17
N SER A 155 6.43 12.50 -1.36
CA SER A 155 6.15 11.70 -0.18
C SER A 155 6.47 12.46 1.12
N PRO A 156 5.76 12.20 2.24
CA PRO A 156 6.14 12.71 3.55
C PRO A 156 7.49 12.12 4.01
N VAL A 157 8.01 12.55 5.17
CA VAL A 157 9.29 12.04 5.69
C VAL A 157 9.23 10.53 5.97
N CYS A 158 8.11 10.02 6.47
CA CYS A 158 7.79 8.60 6.51
C CYS A 158 7.24 8.20 5.13
N TYR A 159 8.11 7.94 4.17
CA TYR A 159 7.78 7.92 2.74
C TYR A 159 6.58 7.03 2.39
N GLN A 160 6.45 5.83 2.99
CA GLN A 160 5.33 4.93 2.71
C GLN A 160 3.97 5.50 3.12
N PHE A 161 3.95 6.55 3.93
CA PHE A 161 2.71 7.20 4.39
C PHE A 161 2.05 8.10 3.33
N TRP A 162 2.66 8.28 2.14
CA TRP A 162 1.99 8.94 1.01
C TRP A 162 0.61 8.33 0.74
N PHE A 163 0.50 7.00 0.86
CA PHE A 163 -0.75 6.27 0.71
C PHE A 163 -1.81 6.69 1.76
N ILE A 164 -1.43 6.85 3.03
CA ILE A 164 -2.35 7.25 4.11
C ILE A 164 -2.81 8.71 3.91
N ARG A 165 -1.89 9.60 3.49
CA ARG A 165 -2.22 10.99 3.16
C ARG A 165 -3.27 11.04 2.04
N ASP A 166 -3.02 10.37 0.92
CA ASP A 166 -3.91 10.36 -0.22
C ASP A 166 -5.25 9.69 0.12
N LEU A 167 -5.23 8.63 0.94
CA LEU A 167 -6.45 8.01 1.45
C LEU A 167 -7.25 8.97 2.33
N PHE A 168 -6.62 9.75 3.18
CA PHE A 168 -7.32 10.71 4.03
C PHE A 168 -7.93 11.84 3.19
N VAL A 169 -7.20 12.35 2.20
CA VAL A 169 -7.71 13.37 1.28
C VAL A 169 -8.92 12.87 0.48
N VAL A 170 -8.88 11.67 -0.08
CA VAL A 170 -10.04 11.13 -0.82
C VAL A 170 -11.26 10.90 0.08
N MET A 171 -11.02 10.57 1.37
CA MET A 171 -12.11 10.49 2.37
C MET A 171 -12.69 11.86 2.70
N LEU A 172 -11.89 12.92 2.76
CA LEU A 172 -12.38 14.29 2.92
C LEU A 172 -13.26 14.71 1.73
N LEU A 173 -12.91 14.28 0.53
CA LEU A 173 -13.67 14.55 -0.70
C LEU A 173 -14.85 13.58 -0.92
N SER A 174 -15.09 12.67 0.03
CA SER A 174 -16.15 11.65 -0.12
C SER A 174 -17.58 12.18 -0.27
N PRO A 175 -18.01 13.36 0.25
CA PRO A 175 -19.32 13.91 -0.07
C PRO A 175 -19.49 14.23 -1.58
N LEU A 176 -18.45 14.80 -2.19
CA LEU A 176 -18.44 15.06 -3.64
C LEU A 176 -18.46 13.74 -4.42
N LEU A 177 -17.65 12.75 -4.02
CA LEU A 177 -17.64 11.42 -4.65
C LEU A 177 -18.99 10.71 -4.51
N HIS A 178 -19.65 10.85 -3.36
CA HIS A 178 -20.99 10.31 -3.16
C HIS A 178 -22.00 10.96 -4.12
N LEU A 179 -21.98 12.29 -4.27
CA LEU A 179 -22.83 13.03 -5.20
C LEU A 179 -22.62 12.57 -6.65
N LEU A 180 -21.35 12.48 -7.07
CA LEU A 180 -20.99 12.00 -8.41
C LEU A 180 -21.46 10.56 -8.64
N LEU A 181 -21.24 9.64 -7.68
CA LEU A 181 -21.68 8.24 -7.78
C LEU A 181 -23.21 8.11 -7.75
N HIS A 182 -23.93 8.99 -7.05
CA HIS A 182 -25.38 9.00 -7.03
C HIS A 182 -25.97 9.35 -8.39
N HIS A 183 -25.45 10.38 -9.05
CA HIS A 183 -25.95 10.88 -10.33
C HIS A 183 -25.37 10.15 -11.55
N LEU A 184 -24.04 9.97 -11.59
CA LEU A 184 -23.34 9.44 -12.76
C LEU A 184 -23.02 7.93 -12.64
N ARG A 185 -23.23 7.35 -11.46
CA ARG A 185 -23.12 5.90 -11.22
C ARG A 185 -21.74 5.34 -11.63
N TRP A 186 -21.75 4.25 -12.43
CA TRP A 186 -20.54 3.60 -12.92
C TRP A 186 -19.72 4.42 -13.91
N ALA A 187 -20.30 5.47 -14.53
CA ALA A 187 -19.56 6.35 -15.43
C ALA A 187 -18.42 7.08 -14.72
N VAL A 188 -18.60 7.46 -13.45
CA VAL A 188 -17.51 8.06 -12.62
C VAL A 188 -16.37 7.09 -12.41
N VAL A 189 -16.68 5.81 -12.12
CA VAL A 189 -15.66 4.76 -11.95
C VAL A 189 -14.92 4.55 -13.27
N GLY A 190 -15.67 4.49 -14.40
CA GLY A 190 -15.09 4.37 -15.73
C GLY A 190 -14.18 5.56 -16.10
N LEU A 191 -14.61 6.79 -15.82
CA LEU A 191 -13.81 7.99 -16.06
C LEU A 191 -12.50 7.98 -15.27
N PHE A 192 -12.56 7.75 -13.95
CA PHE A 192 -11.34 7.68 -13.14
C PHE A 192 -10.48 6.50 -13.54
N GLY A 193 -11.09 5.38 -13.96
CA GLY A 193 -10.36 4.23 -14.49
C GLY A 193 -9.60 4.56 -15.76
N LEU A 194 -10.21 5.23 -16.73
CA LEU A 194 -9.56 5.68 -17.96
C LEU A 194 -8.42 6.65 -17.67
N LEU A 195 -8.68 7.69 -16.84
CA LEU A 195 -7.65 8.65 -16.44
C LEU A 195 -6.47 7.96 -15.75
N TRP A 196 -6.73 6.93 -14.94
CA TRP A 196 -5.68 6.17 -14.26
C TRP A 196 -4.92 5.25 -15.22
N VAL A 197 -5.62 4.51 -16.10
CA VAL A 197 -5.00 3.59 -17.06
C VAL A 197 -4.06 4.34 -18.01
N PHE A 198 -4.47 5.49 -18.51
CA PHE A 198 -3.72 6.27 -19.49
C PHE A 198 -2.87 7.39 -18.87
N ASN A 199 -2.70 7.42 -17.55
CA ASN A 199 -1.98 8.49 -16.83
C ASN A 199 -2.43 9.90 -17.18
N GLY A 200 -3.72 10.07 -17.50
CA GLY A 200 -4.35 11.33 -17.87
C GLY A 200 -4.63 12.27 -16.70
N TRP A 201 -3.86 12.19 -15.63
CA TRP A 201 -4.02 12.95 -14.40
C TRP A 201 -2.70 13.60 -13.99
N TYR A 202 -2.77 14.89 -13.62
CA TYR A 202 -1.59 15.56 -13.10
C TYR A 202 -1.25 15.08 -11.69
N ALA A 203 0.01 14.67 -11.49
CA ALA A 203 0.46 14.12 -10.19
C ALA A 203 0.63 15.25 -9.17
N VAL A 204 -0.33 15.37 -8.25
CA VAL A 204 -0.26 16.29 -7.10
C VAL A 204 -0.25 15.47 -5.81
N PRO A 205 0.69 15.73 -4.87
CA PRO A 205 0.68 15.09 -3.57
C PRO A 205 -0.67 15.28 -2.86
N GLY A 206 -1.30 14.18 -2.43
CA GLY A 206 -2.63 14.20 -1.83
C GLY A 206 -3.79 13.93 -2.82
N LEU A 207 -3.62 14.18 -4.12
CA LEU A 207 -4.67 14.01 -5.13
C LEU A 207 -4.34 12.87 -6.12
N SER A 208 -4.07 11.69 -5.61
CA SER A 208 -3.72 10.52 -6.41
C SER A 208 -4.91 9.97 -7.19
N ILE A 209 -4.79 9.88 -8.51
CA ILE A 209 -5.81 9.23 -9.36
C ILE A 209 -6.01 7.75 -8.98
N THR A 210 -4.97 7.07 -8.51
CA THR A 210 -5.07 5.71 -7.98
C THR A 210 -6.03 5.66 -6.78
N ALA A 211 -5.92 6.64 -5.86
CA ALA A 211 -6.83 6.74 -4.72
C ALA A 211 -8.27 7.02 -5.20
N PHE A 212 -8.47 7.99 -6.10
CA PHE A 212 -9.79 8.30 -6.64
C PHE A 212 -10.42 7.10 -7.33
N PHE A 213 -9.71 6.44 -8.22
CA PHE A 213 -10.26 5.31 -8.98
C PHE A 213 -10.66 4.14 -8.06
N PHE A 214 -9.70 3.60 -7.29
CA PHE A 214 -9.96 2.38 -6.52
C PHE A 214 -10.88 2.64 -5.31
N PHE A 215 -10.78 3.79 -4.65
CA PHE A 215 -11.71 4.17 -3.59
C PHE A 215 -13.14 4.30 -4.15
N THR A 216 -13.33 4.99 -5.27
CA THR A 216 -14.64 5.17 -5.91
C THR A 216 -15.20 3.85 -6.42
N TRP A 217 -14.34 2.96 -6.94
CA TRP A 217 -14.75 1.61 -7.36
C TRP A 217 -15.29 0.81 -6.17
N GLY A 218 -14.58 0.78 -5.03
CA GLY A 218 -15.06 0.12 -3.81
C GLY A 218 -16.33 0.76 -3.23
N ALA A 219 -16.36 2.11 -3.19
CA ALA A 219 -17.51 2.88 -2.71
C ALA A 219 -18.79 2.60 -3.51
N SER A 220 -18.69 2.42 -4.83
CA SER A 220 -19.84 2.15 -5.71
C SER A 220 -20.60 0.89 -5.34
N TYR A 221 -19.92 -0.16 -4.89
CA TYR A 221 -20.55 -1.38 -4.39
C TYR A 221 -21.33 -1.11 -3.10
N SER A 222 -20.70 -0.39 -2.18
CA SER A 222 -21.30 -0.13 -0.86
C SER A 222 -22.50 0.81 -0.94
N ILE A 223 -22.42 1.89 -1.74
CA ILE A 223 -23.53 2.84 -1.93
C ILE A 223 -24.74 2.16 -2.57
N LYS A 224 -24.50 1.18 -3.46
CA LYS A 224 -25.57 0.40 -4.09
C LYS A 224 -26.08 -0.77 -3.22
N GLY A 225 -25.46 -1.02 -2.06
CA GLY A 225 -25.80 -2.17 -1.22
C GLY A 225 -25.50 -3.54 -1.87
N ILE A 226 -24.58 -3.59 -2.85
CA ILE A 226 -24.24 -4.80 -3.59
C ILE A 226 -22.94 -5.38 -3.01
N PRO A 227 -22.91 -6.66 -2.60
CA PRO A 227 -21.67 -7.32 -2.20
C PRO A 227 -20.77 -7.51 -3.43
N PHE A 228 -19.47 -7.17 -3.30
CA PHE A 228 -18.51 -7.30 -4.41
C PHE A 228 -18.01 -8.73 -4.61
N THR A 229 -18.00 -9.55 -3.56
CA THR A 229 -17.40 -10.90 -3.58
C THR A 229 -18.07 -11.88 -4.54
N PRO A 230 -19.42 -11.92 -4.71
CA PRO A 230 -20.05 -12.88 -5.63
C PRO A 230 -19.60 -12.70 -7.08
N GLY A 231 -19.55 -11.45 -7.57
CA GLY A 231 -19.14 -11.14 -8.93
C GLY A 231 -17.70 -11.58 -9.22
N PHE A 232 -16.76 -11.17 -8.37
CA PHE A 232 -15.35 -11.55 -8.53
C PHE A 232 -15.13 -13.05 -8.35
N ARG A 233 -15.83 -13.70 -7.41
CA ARG A 233 -15.76 -15.15 -7.17
C ARG A 233 -16.27 -15.96 -8.37
N ARG A 234 -17.36 -15.51 -8.99
CA ARG A 234 -17.92 -16.16 -10.18
C ARG A 234 -16.92 -16.17 -11.34
N HIS A 235 -16.25 -15.06 -11.60
CA HIS A 235 -15.34 -14.87 -12.72
C HIS A 235 -13.86 -15.12 -12.38
N ARG A 236 -13.54 -15.66 -11.19
CA ARG A 236 -12.18 -15.78 -10.66
C ARG A 236 -11.16 -16.43 -11.59
N ARG A 237 -11.57 -17.50 -12.35
CA ARG A 237 -10.67 -18.20 -13.27
C ARG A 237 -10.30 -17.31 -14.46
N LEU A 238 -11.29 -16.68 -15.06
CA LEU A 238 -11.07 -15.73 -16.16
C LEU A 238 -10.19 -14.57 -15.70
N LEU A 239 -10.52 -13.93 -14.56
CA LEU A 239 -9.75 -12.84 -13.98
C LEU A 239 -8.29 -13.23 -13.69
N LEU A 240 -8.06 -14.45 -13.19
CA LEU A 240 -6.70 -14.92 -12.96
C LEU A 240 -5.95 -15.15 -14.27
N LEU A 241 -6.58 -15.82 -15.24
CA LEU A 241 -5.95 -16.09 -16.54
C LEU A 241 -5.59 -14.79 -17.25
N THR A 242 -6.52 -13.83 -17.32
CA THR A 242 -6.25 -12.52 -17.93
C THR A 242 -5.17 -11.73 -17.16
N TYR A 243 -5.17 -11.79 -15.83
CA TYR A 243 -4.11 -11.20 -15.02
C TYR A 243 -2.74 -11.81 -15.30
N LEU A 244 -2.64 -13.15 -15.35
CA LEU A 244 -1.38 -13.86 -15.65
C LEU A 244 -0.90 -13.55 -17.07
N THR A 245 -1.82 -13.43 -18.04
CA THR A 245 -1.48 -13.00 -19.41
C THR A 245 -0.91 -11.59 -19.43
N MET A 246 -1.53 -10.64 -18.68
CA MET A 246 -0.99 -9.27 -18.57
C MET A 246 0.37 -9.25 -17.88
N LEU A 247 0.55 -10.04 -16.82
CA LEU A 247 1.82 -10.18 -16.12
C LEU A 247 2.93 -10.68 -17.06
N ALA A 248 2.65 -11.72 -17.84
CA ALA A 248 3.60 -12.25 -18.82
C ALA A 248 3.93 -11.21 -19.91
N LEU A 249 2.91 -10.56 -20.45
CA LEU A 249 3.08 -9.53 -21.50
C LEU A 249 3.90 -8.34 -20.97
N ASN A 250 3.57 -7.80 -19.81
CA ASN A 250 4.32 -6.70 -19.20
C ASN A 250 5.77 -7.08 -18.94
N THR A 251 6.04 -8.31 -18.47
CA THR A 251 7.41 -8.80 -18.27
C THR A 251 8.18 -8.91 -19.57
N LEU A 252 7.55 -9.35 -20.66
CA LEU A 252 8.16 -9.41 -21.99
C LEU A 252 8.47 -8.01 -22.54
N LEU A 253 7.52 -7.07 -22.43
CA LEU A 253 7.70 -5.68 -22.84
C LEU A 253 8.82 -5.00 -22.05
N TRP A 254 8.88 -5.22 -20.73
CA TRP A 254 9.95 -4.72 -19.90
C TRP A 254 11.33 -5.25 -20.35
N LYS A 255 11.44 -6.57 -20.63
CA LYS A 255 12.68 -7.16 -21.18
C LYS A 255 13.06 -6.57 -22.53
N ALA A 256 12.07 -6.26 -23.38
CA ALA A 256 12.26 -5.63 -24.66
C ALA A 256 12.49 -4.11 -24.56
N GLN A 257 12.57 -3.54 -23.35
CA GLN A 257 12.70 -2.10 -23.06
C GLN A 257 11.64 -1.22 -23.73
N GLN A 258 10.46 -1.78 -23.93
CA GLN A 258 9.31 -1.10 -24.49
C GLN A 258 8.53 -0.38 -23.36
N THR A 259 8.66 0.94 -23.26
CA THR A 259 8.06 1.77 -22.21
C THR A 259 6.70 2.37 -22.59
N ASP A 260 6.36 2.41 -23.86
CA ASP A 260 5.15 3.06 -24.36
C ASP A 260 3.86 2.32 -23.98
N TRP A 261 3.96 1.06 -23.56
CA TRP A 261 2.86 0.18 -23.20
C TRP A 261 2.51 0.20 -21.69
N PHE A 262 2.88 1.27 -20.97
CA PHE A 262 2.64 1.41 -19.51
C PHE A 262 1.19 1.18 -19.10
N PHE A 263 0.22 1.50 -19.98
CA PHE A 263 -1.21 1.31 -19.71
C PHE A 263 -1.58 -0.17 -19.52
N LEU A 264 -0.85 -1.11 -20.13
CA LEU A 264 -1.06 -2.55 -19.92
C LEU A 264 -0.72 -2.97 -18.49
N GLN A 265 0.30 -2.36 -17.87
CA GLN A 265 0.62 -2.59 -16.47
C GLN A 265 -0.53 -2.14 -15.57
N ASN A 266 -1.09 -0.97 -15.82
CA ASN A 266 -2.24 -0.46 -15.06
C ASN A 266 -3.46 -1.38 -15.23
N VAL A 267 -3.77 -1.84 -16.44
CA VAL A 267 -4.83 -2.84 -16.69
C VAL A 267 -4.54 -4.13 -15.92
N GLY A 268 -3.30 -4.63 -15.97
CA GLY A 268 -2.86 -5.80 -15.20
C GLY A 268 -3.10 -5.65 -13.71
N VAL A 269 -2.79 -4.49 -13.12
CA VAL A 269 -3.05 -4.19 -11.70
C VAL A 269 -4.54 -4.24 -11.38
N ALA A 270 -5.41 -3.64 -12.21
CA ALA A 270 -6.86 -3.69 -11.98
C ALA A 270 -7.43 -5.11 -12.05
N LEU A 271 -6.96 -5.91 -13.00
CA LEU A 271 -7.31 -7.34 -13.11
C LEU A 271 -6.76 -8.14 -11.92
N GLY A 272 -5.54 -7.85 -11.47
CA GLY A 272 -4.91 -8.46 -10.30
C GLY A 272 -5.69 -8.18 -9.01
N VAL A 273 -6.18 -6.96 -8.82
CA VAL A 273 -7.08 -6.57 -7.72
C VAL A 273 -8.34 -7.44 -7.73
N ALA A 274 -9.02 -7.53 -8.87
CA ALA A 274 -10.25 -8.31 -9.00
C ALA A 274 -10.00 -9.83 -8.84
N ALA A 275 -8.92 -10.35 -9.43
CA ALA A 275 -8.52 -11.76 -9.31
C ALA A 275 -8.20 -12.13 -7.87
N THR A 276 -7.41 -11.31 -7.15
CA THR A 276 -7.05 -11.52 -5.75
C THR A 276 -8.28 -11.57 -4.85
N MET A 277 -9.22 -10.63 -5.02
CA MET A 277 -10.49 -10.66 -4.27
C MET A 277 -11.32 -11.91 -4.58
N GLY A 278 -11.42 -12.25 -5.86
CA GLY A 278 -12.23 -13.40 -6.29
C GLY A 278 -11.70 -14.75 -5.75
N TRP A 279 -10.39 -14.96 -5.84
CA TRP A 279 -9.75 -16.18 -5.32
C TRP A 279 -9.76 -16.26 -3.81
N THR A 280 -9.44 -15.14 -3.11
CA THR A 280 -9.48 -15.10 -1.65
C THR A 280 -10.90 -15.38 -1.12
N ALA A 281 -11.92 -14.74 -1.71
CA ALA A 281 -13.31 -14.98 -1.34
C ALA A 281 -13.74 -16.46 -1.60
N HIS A 282 -13.27 -17.05 -2.71
CA HIS A 282 -13.53 -18.46 -3.01
C HIS A 282 -12.87 -19.38 -1.98
N ALA A 283 -11.58 -19.17 -1.68
CA ALA A 283 -10.85 -20.00 -0.73
C ALA A 283 -11.43 -19.91 0.70
N LEU A 284 -11.85 -18.72 1.13
CA LEU A 284 -12.54 -18.51 2.41
C LEU A 284 -13.92 -19.15 2.45
N SER A 285 -14.69 -19.13 1.33
CA SER A 285 -15.99 -19.80 1.24
C SER A 285 -15.89 -21.31 1.27
N ARG A 286 -14.73 -21.88 0.88
CA ARG A 286 -14.41 -23.32 0.92
C ARG A 286 -13.66 -23.73 2.19
N HIS A 287 -13.45 -22.80 3.13
CA HIS A 287 -12.68 -23.04 4.36
C HIS A 287 -11.22 -23.49 4.15
N THR A 288 -10.66 -23.34 2.94
CA THR A 288 -9.24 -23.63 2.64
C THR A 288 -8.30 -22.55 3.19
N LEU A 289 -8.82 -21.34 3.40
CA LEU A 289 -8.12 -20.25 4.10
C LEU A 289 -8.86 -19.88 5.38
N ARG A 290 -8.09 -19.42 6.36
CA ARG A 290 -8.63 -18.91 7.64
C ARG A 290 -8.03 -17.54 7.95
N VAL A 291 -8.85 -16.66 8.51
CA VAL A 291 -8.39 -15.36 9.00
C VAL A 291 -7.61 -15.57 10.29
N ASN A 292 -6.36 -15.12 10.33
CA ASN A 292 -5.60 -15.03 11.57
C ASN A 292 -5.83 -13.64 12.19
N PRO A 293 -6.49 -13.54 13.36
CA PRO A 293 -6.81 -12.24 13.96
C PRO A 293 -5.56 -11.44 14.38
N PHE A 294 -4.48 -12.12 14.80
CA PHE A 294 -3.24 -11.48 15.20
C PHE A 294 -2.58 -10.80 13.98
N LEU A 295 -2.40 -11.52 12.89
CA LEU A 295 -1.83 -10.97 11.65
C LEU A 295 -2.66 -9.82 11.10
N ALA A 296 -3.99 -9.96 11.12
CA ALA A 296 -4.89 -8.90 10.66
C ALA A 296 -4.78 -7.62 11.52
N SER A 297 -4.58 -7.74 12.82
CA SER A 297 -4.39 -6.58 13.72
C SER A 297 -2.97 -6.00 13.64
N ALA A 298 -1.94 -6.83 13.46
CA ALA A 298 -0.54 -6.39 13.35
C ALA A 298 -0.23 -5.68 12.03
N SER A 299 -1.07 -5.85 10.99
CA SER A 299 -0.78 -5.39 9.63
C SER A 299 -0.46 -3.90 9.54
N PHE A 300 -1.20 -3.02 10.24
CA PHE A 300 -0.91 -1.60 10.21
C PHE A 300 0.41 -1.24 10.90
N PHE A 301 0.75 -1.91 12.00
CA PHE A 301 2.04 -1.69 12.69
C PHE A 301 3.21 -2.08 11.78
N VAL A 302 3.16 -3.25 11.14
CA VAL A 302 4.19 -3.69 10.19
C VAL A 302 4.30 -2.71 9.01
N PHE A 303 3.16 -2.22 8.48
CA PHE A 303 3.16 -1.17 7.45
C PHE A 303 3.84 0.11 7.92
N ALA A 304 3.53 0.59 9.12
CA ALA A 304 4.06 1.85 9.62
C ALA A 304 5.55 1.77 9.99
N TYR A 305 5.95 0.66 10.56
CA TYR A 305 7.29 0.42 11.07
C TYR A 305 8.34 0.17 9.97
N HIS A 306 7.99 -0.56 8.89
CA HIS A 306 8.98 -1.21 8.01
C HIS A 306 9.98 -0.27 7.32
N GLY A 307 9.62 0.98 7.03
CA GLY A 307 10.40 1.85 6.15
C GLY A 307 11.84 2.09 6.60
N MET A 308 12.04 2.61 7.82
CA MET A 308 13.38 2.91 8.34
C MET A 308 14.22 1.64 8.60
N PRO A 309 13.71 0.60 9.28
CA PRO A 309 14.47 -0.64 9.47
C PRO A 309 14.83 -1.33 8.14
N MET A 310 13.95 -1.27 7.14
CA MET A 310 14.22 -1.78 5.79
C MET A 310 15.40 -1.07 5.16
N THR A 311 15.39 0.27 5.17
CA THR A 311 16.47 1.07 4.61
C THR A 311 17.81 0.76 5.28
N LEU A 312 17.82 0.65 6.61
CA LEU A 312 19.03 0.29 7.37
C LEU A 312 19.50 -1.13 7.04
N ALA A 313 18.59 -2.11 7.04
CA ALA A 313 18.92 -3.50 6.75
C ALA A 313 19.51 -3.67 5.34
N ILE A 314 18.93 -2.97 4.33
CA ILE A 314 19.47 -2.97 2.96
C ILE A 314 20.89 -2.38 2.92
N LYS A 315 21.12 -1.23 3.55
CA LYS A 315 22.46 -0.60 3.58
C LYS A 315 23.49 -1.49 4.29
N CYS A 316 23.13 -2.06 5.44
CA CYS A 316 23.99 -2.99 6.16
C CYS A 316 24.30 -4.24 5.32
N TRP A 317 23.31 -4.81 4.65
CA TRP A 317 23.47 -5.96 3.77
C TRP A 317 24.46 -5.69 2.65
N VAL A 318 24.26 -4.59 1.93
CA VAL A 318 25.12 -4.19 0.81
C VAL A 318 26.54 -3.91 1.27
N ARG A 319 26.72 -3.22 2.38
CA ARG A 319 28.06 -2.91 2.94
C ARG A 319 28.79 -4.17 3.41
N LEU A 320 28.08 -5.12 4.02
CA LEU A 320 28.66 -6.36 4.55
C LEU A 320 29.16 -7.29 3.42
N TRP A 321 28.42 -7.34 2.31
CA TRP A 321 28.66 -8.29 1.23
C TRP A 321 29.27 -7.65 -0.04
N SER A 322 29.75 -6.42 0.03
CA SER A 322 30.39 -5.76 -1.14
C SER A 322 31.77 -6.38 -1.48
N PRO A 323 32.06 -6.67 -2.77
CA PRO A 323 31.22 -6.52 -3.96
C PRO A 323 30.11 -7.58 -4.03
N LEU A 324 28.90 -7.14 -4.38
CA LEU A 324 27.74 -8.03 -4.45
C LEU A 324 27.74 -8.88 -5.72
N GLY A 325 27.42 -10.16 -5.57
CA GLY A 325 27.06 -11.05 -6.64
C GLY A 325 25.53 -11.25 -6.72
N GLU A 326 25.05 -11.90 -7.78
CA GLU A 326 23.63 -12.15 -8.00
C GLU A 326 22.99 -13.00 -6.89
N ALA A 327 23.72 -13.99 -6.37
CA ALA A 327 23.24 -14.84 -5.26
C ALA A 327 23.00 -14.03 -3.98
N GLN A 328 23.92 -13.12 -3.62
CA GLN A 328 23.76 -12.26 -2.45
C GLN A 328 22.58 -11.29 -2.60
N LEU A 329 22.34 -10.77 -3.82
CA LEU A 329 21.17 -9.93 -4.11
C LEU A 329 19.86 -10.72 -3.96
N LEU A 330 19.77 -11.93 -4.52
CA LEU A 330 18.59 -12.79 -4.41
C LEU A 330 18.32 -13.20 -2.97
N VAL A 331 19.36 -13.62 -2.23
CA VAL A 331 19.23 -13.97 -0.80
C VAL A 331 18.81 -12.77 0.03
N GLY A 332 19.42 -11.60 -0.18
CA GLY A 332 19.03 -10.35 0.51
C GLY A 332 17.59 -9.95 0.20
N TYR A 333 17.15 -10.11 -1.05
CA TYR A 333 15.79 -9.80 -1.49
C TYR A 333 14.71 -10.65 -0.79
N VAL A 334 15.05 -11.87 -0.36
CA VAL A 334 14.16 -12.75 0.41
C VAL A 334 14.32 -12.55 1.92
N LEU A 335 15.56 -12.53 2.43
CA LEU A 335 15.82 -12.52 3.87
C LEU A 335 15.49 -11.18 4.53
N ILE A 336 15.77 -10.04 3.85
CA ILE A 336 15.53 -8.73 4.43
C ILE A 336 14.04 -8.51 4.71
N PRO A 337 13.10 -8.65 3.75
CA PRO A 337 11.68 -8.47 4.04
C PRO A 337 11.16 -9.49 5.07
N LEU A 338 11.63 -10.73 5.02
CA LEU A 338 11.26 -11.74 6.02
C LEU A 338 11.68 -11.31 7.44
N LEU A 339 12.90 -10.82 7.60
CA LEU A 339 13.43 -10.30 8.87
C LEU A 339 12.60 -9.10 9.36
N ILE A 340 12.36 -8.12 8.48
CA ILE A 340 11.62 -6.90 8.82
C ILE A 340 10.17 -7.22 9.24
N VAL A 341 9.49 -8.10 8.51
CA VAL A 341 8.13 -8.53 8.86
C VAL A 341 8.12 -9.28 10.19
N SER A 342 9.05 -10.22 10.39
CA SER A 342 9.14 -11.02 11.62
C SER A 342 9.44 -10.16 12.84
N LEU A 343 10.41 -9.24 12.75
CA LEU A 343 10.71 -8.26 13.81
C LEU A 343 9.52 -7.35 14.09
N GLY A 344 8.83 -6.86 13.05
CA GLY A 344 7.63 -6.05 13.21
C GLY A 344 6.50 -6.78 13.93
N LEU A 345 6.28 -8.06 13.62
CA LEU A 345 5.31 -8.91 14.34
C LEU A 345 5.69 -9.12 15.79
N GLY A 346 6.98 -9.40 16.09
CA GLY A 346 7.50 -9.55 17.44
C GLY A 346 7.36 -8.27 18.25
N LEU A 347 7.77 -7.12 17.71
CA LEU A 347 7.61 -5.81 18.35
C LEU A 347 6.14 -5.49 18.62
N TYR A 348 5.26 -5.73 17.64
CA TYR A 348 3.81 -5.53 17.83
C TYR A 348 3.27 -6.40 18.96
N ALA A 349 3.68 -7.68 19.05
CA ALA A 349 3.25 -8.59 20.12
C ALA A 349 3.68 -8.07 21.50
N VAL A 350 4.94 -7.64 21.64
CA VAL A 350 5.48 -7.07 22.87
C VAL A 350 4.76 -5.77 23.26
N LEU A 351 4.65 -4.83 22.33
CA LEU A 351 3.98 -3.55 22.57
C LEU A 351 2.50 -3.74 22.93
N ARG A 352 1.81 -4.61 22.23
CA ARG A 352 0.40 -4.90 22.52
C ARG A 352 0.20 -5.51 23.90
N LYS A 353 1.14 -6.35 24.34
CA LYS A 353 1.09 -6.99 25.67
C LYS A 353 1.39 -6.01 26.79
N HIS A 354 2.43 -5.20 26.67
CA HIS A 354 2.93 -4.36 27.76
C HIS A 354 2.42 -2.91 27.71
N PHE A 355 2.08 -2.39 26.51
CA PHE A 355 1.64 -1.00 26.29
C PHE A 355 0.41 -0.94 25.39
N PRO A 356 -0.73 -1.57 25.78
CA PRO A 356 -1.89 -1.72 24.90
C PRO A 356 -2.50 -0.38 24.45
N ALA A 357 -2.60 0.62 25.33
CA ALA A 357 -3.14 1.93 24.99
C ALA A 357 -2.26 2.68 24.00
N PHE A 358 -0.94 2.66 24.19
CA PHE A 358 0.03 3.23 23.26
C PHE A 358 -0.04 2.52 21.90
N THR A 359 -0.07 1.20 21.89
CA THR A 359 -0.19 0.40 20.65
C THR A 359 -1.46 0.74 19.90
N ALA A 360 -2.60 0.88 20.60
CA ALA A 360 -3.85 1.31 19.99
C ALA A 360 -3.73 2.70 19.37
N CYS A 361 -3.08 3.66 20.05
CA CYS A 361 -2.86 5.00 19.52
C CYS A 361 -2.05 4.99 18.22
N ILE A 362 -0.89 4.32 18.19
CA ILE A 362 0.02 4.31 17.04
C ILE A 362 -0.44 3.41 15.87
N THR A 363 -1.45 2.56 16.11
CA THR A 363 -2.07 1.69 15.08
C THR A 363 -3.50 2.11 14.71
N GLY A 364 -4.03 3.17 15.32
CA GLY A 364 -5.37 3.66 15.06
C GLY A 364 -6.49 2.77 15.61
N GLY A 365 -6.27 2.12 16.76
CA GLY A 365 -7.26 1.29 17.45
C GLY A 365 -7.52 -0.07 16.77
N ARG A 366 -6.53 -0.64 16.11
CA ARG A 366 -6.62 -1.91 15.35
C ARG A 366 -6.02 -3.08 16.11
#